data_3ae49c4182919b2d33ee55a65089ffbf
#
_entry.id   3ae49c4182919b2d33ee55a65089ffbf
#
_cell.length_a   1.000
_cell.length_b   1.000
_cell.length_c   1.000
_cell.angle_alpha   90.00
_cell.angle_beta   90.00
_cell.angle_gamma   90.00
#
_symmetry.space_group_name_H-M   'P 1'
#
loop_
_entity.id
_entity.type
_entity.pdbx_description
1 polymer ?
#
loop_
_entity_poly.entity_id
_entity_poly.type
_entity_poly.pdbx_seq_one_letter_code
_entity_poly.pdbx_strand_id
1 'polypeptide(L)'
;MTMIDELKRRALHRARILEGQMRGLEKMIEKEDYCVDIITQSLAIQKSLGSLNKLIVENHLRTHVTDMFAEGGDQRELAVTELLRVFELGNRGEK
;
A
#
# COMPACT_ATOMS: atom_id res chain seq x y z
N MET A 1 -9.85 -2.92 13.46
CA MET A 1 -8.69 -2.01 13.43
C MET A 1 -9.18 -0.57 13.32
N THR A 2 -8.67 0.30 14.17
CA THR A 2 -9.07 1.71 14.14
C THR A 2 -8.09 2.50 13.28
N MET A 3 -8.61 3.32 12.38
CA MET A 3 -7.77 4.19 11.57
C MET A 3 -8.00 5.65 11.95
N ILE A 4 -6.92 6.43 11.87
CA ILE A 4 -7.00 7.88 12.01
C ILE A 4 -7.85 8.42 10.85
N ASP A 5 -8.88 9.22 11.17
CA ASP A 5 -9.88 9.65 10.19
C ASP A 5 -9.29 10.28 8.92
N GLU A 6 -8.32 11.17 9.06
CA GLU A 6 -7.68 11.82 7.93
C GLU A 6 -6.94 10.81 7.05
N LEU A 7 -6.23 9.87 7.66
CA LEU A 7 -5.50 8.84 6.92
C LEU A 7 -6.46 7.87 6.23
N LYS A 8 -7.56 7.52 6.89
CA LYS A 8 -8.60 6.69 6.29
C LYS A 8 -9.20 7.36 5.06
N ARG A 9 -9.53 8.64 5.17
CA ARG A 9 -10.10 9.41 4.07
C ARG A 9 -9.15 9.43 2.86
N ARG A 10 -7.87 9.69 3.11
CA ARG A 10 -6.85 9.75 2.05
C ARG A 10 -6.62 8.38 1.43
N ALA A 11 -6.60 7.33 2.25
CA ALA A 11 -6.42 5.96 1.76
C ALA A 11 -7.58 5.53 0.88
N LEU A 12 -8.83 5.84 1.29
CA LEU A 12 -10.02 5.54 0.49
C LEU A 12 -9.99 6.29 -0.85
N HIS A 13 -9.56 7.54 -0.83
CA HIS A 13 -9.44 8.33 -2.06
C HIS A 13 -8.44 7.68 -3.02
N ARG A 14 -7.28 7.25 -2.51
CA ARG A 14 -6.28 6.53 -3.32
C ARG A 14 -6.82 5.22 -3.87
N ALA A 15 -7.55 4.48 -3.05
CA ALA A 15 -8.17 3.22 -3.49
C ALA A 15 -9.15 3.44 -4.65
N ARG A 16 -9.94 4.50 -4.60
CA ARG A 16 -10.88 4.84 -5.67
C ARG A 16 -10.17 5.23 -6.97
N ILE A 17 -9.04 5.95 -6.85
CA ILE A 17 -8.21 6.27 -8.01
C ILE A 17 -7.69 4.97 -8.64
N LEU A 18 -7.22 4.04 -7.81
CA LEU A 18 -6.73 2.75 -8.27
C LEU A 18 -7.80 1.94 -9.00
N GLU A 19 -9.03 1.96 -8.50
CA GLU A 19 -10.15 1.30 -9.18
C GLU A 19 -10.33 1.82 -10.60
N GLY A 20 -10.28 3.16 -10.76
CA GLY A 20 -10.39 3.78 -12.08
C GLY A 20 -9.22 3.43 -12.98
N GLN A 21 -8.00 3.41 -12.43
CA GLN A 21 -6.81 3.04 -13.18
C GLN A 21 -6.87 1.57 -13.64
N MET A 22 -7.38 0.67 -12.79
CA MET A 22 -7.55 -0.73 -13.15
C MET A 22 -8.57 -0.92 -14.25
N ARG A 23 -9.68 -0.18 -14.21
CA ARG A 23 -10.67 -0.22 -15.29
C ARG A 23 -10.06 0.28 -16.60
N GLY A 24 -9.23 1.32 -16.54
CA GLY A 24 -8.52 1.81 -17.71
C GLY A 24 -7.57 0.78 -18.29
N LEU A 25 -6.83 0.08 -17.43
CA LEU A 25 -5.92 -0.98 -17.83
C LEU A 25 -6.69 -2.12 -18.52
N GLU A 26 -7.81 -2.52 -17.93
CA GLU A 26 -8.67 -3.56 -18.50
C GLU A 26 -9.11 -3.21 -19.91
N LYS A 27 -9.55 -1.97 -20.13
CA LYS A 27 -9.94 -1.50 -21.46
C LYS A 27 -8.80 -1.51 -22.46
N MET A 28 -7.60 -1.13 -22.02
CA MET A 28 -6.42 -1.16 -22.89
C MET A 28 -6.10 -2.59 -23.35
N ILE A 29 -6.26 -3.56 -22.45
CA ILE A 29 -6.04 -4.96 -22.77
C ILE A 29 -7.10 -5.46 -23.75
N GLU A 30 -8.37 -5.13 -23.49
CA GLU A 30 -9.48 -5.54 -24.36
C GLU A 30 -9.31 -5.02 -25.78
N LYS A 31 -8.84 -3.78 -25.91
CA LYS A 31 -8.60 -3.16 -27.22
C LYS A 31 -7.30 -3.59 -27.84
N GLU A 32 -6.50 -4.35 -27.13
CA GLU A 32 -5.17 -4.77 -27.56
C GLU A 32 -4.30 -3.57 -27.93
N ASP A 33 -4.30 -2.55 -27.07
CA ASP A 33 -3.42 -1.39 -27.23
C ASP A 33 -1.96 -1.85 -27.25
N TYR A 34 -1.09 -0.97 -27.70
CA TYR A 34 0.33 -1.27 -27.78
C TYR A 34 0.87 -1.72 -26.41
N CYS A 35 1.61 -2.82 -26.38
CA CYS A 35 2.06 -3.45 -25.14
C CYS A 35 2.83 -2.50 -24.21
N VAL A 36 3.66 -1.62 -24.77
CA VAL A 36 4.43 -0.68 -23.98
C VAL A 36 3.51 0.30 -23.25
N ASP A 37 2.41 0.70 -23.88
CA ASP A 37 1.44 1.60 -23.24
C ASP A 37 0.71 0.89 -22.10
N ILE A 38 0.36 -0.38 -22.31
CA ILE A 38 -0.28 -1.19 -21.25
C ILE A 38 0.66 -1.34 -20.05
N ILE A 39 1.94 -1.65 -20.32
CA ILE A 39 2.95 -1.78 -19.26
C ILE A 39 3.14 -0.46 -18.52
N THR A 40 3.19 0.65 -19.24
CA THR A 40 3.34 1.98 -18.66
C THR A 40 2.17 2.27 -17.69
N GLN A 41 0.93 1.93 -18.10
CA GLN A 41 -0.23 2.08 -17.24
C GLN A 41 -0.11 1.20 -15.99
N SER A 42 0.33 -0.04 -16.16
CA SER A 42 0.54 -0.98 -15.06
C SER A 42 1.55 -0.43 -14.05
N LEU A 43 2.65 0.14 -14.53
CA LEU A 43 3.67 0.73 -13.66
C LEU A 43 3.12 1.93 -12.89
N ALA A 44 2.27 2.75 -13.52
CA ALA A 44 1.62 3.87 -12.85
C ALA A 44 0.70 3.38 -11.73
N ILE A 45 -0.01 2.27 -11.95
CA ILE A 45 -0.86 1.64 -10.94
C ILE A 45 -0.02 1.15 -9.75
N GLN A 46 1.12 0.53 -10.02
CA GLN A 46 2.03 0.09 -8.95
C GLN A 46 2.49 1.27 -8.10
N LYS A 47 2.80 2.39 -8.73
CA LYS A 47 3.21 3.60 -8.01
C LYS A 47 2.07 4.14 -7.14
N SER A 48 0.85 4.15 -7.67
CA SER A 48 -0.34 4.58 -6.91
C SER A 48 -0.58 3.67 -5.72
N LEU A 49 -0.41 2.36 -5.90
CA LEU A 49 -0.56 1.37 -4.83
C LEU A 49 0.50 1.59 -3.75
N GLY A 50 1.73 1.92 -4.15
CA GLY A 50 2.80 2.27 -3.20
C GLY A 50 2.43 3.47 -2.34
N SER A 51 1.79 4.48 -2.93
CA SER A 51 1.32 5.66 -2.18
C SER A 51 0.23 5.29 -1.18
N LEU A 52 -0.68 4.38 -1.55
CA LEU A 52 -1.70 3.86 -0.63
C LEU A 52 -1.04 3.12 0.53
N ASN A 53 -0.08 2.23 0.22
CA ASN A 53 0.63 1.46 1.23
C ASN A 53 1.31 2.37 2.25
N LYS A 54 1.89 3.48 1.78
CA LYS A 54 2.54 4.46 2.66
C LYS A 54 1.56 5.02 3.68
N LEU A 55 0.33 5.33 3.27
CA LEU A 55 -0.70 5.86 4.18
C LEU A 55 -1.09 4.82 5.23
N ILE A 56 -1.21 3.56 4.83
CA ILE A 56 -1.56 2.49 5.78
C ILE A 56 -0.39 2.24 6.75
N VAL A 57 0.85 2.25 6.27
CA VAL A 57 2.01 2.13 7.14
C VAL A 57 2.06 3.28 8.15
N GLU A 58 1.80 4.51 7.69
CA GLU A 58 1.76 5.67 8.59
C GLU A 58 0.70 5.48 9.68
N ASN A 59 -0.49 5.02 9.30
CA ASN A 59 -1.55 4.77 10.27
C ASN A 59 -1.11 3.72 11.30
N HIS A 60 -0.51 2.63 10.82
CA HIS A 60 -0.06 1.55 11.71
C HIS A 60 1.00 2.04 12.70
N LEU A 61 1.97 2.84 12.21
CA LEU A 61 3.02 3.39 13.06
C LEU A 61 2.46 4.34 14.12
N ARG A 62 1.49 5.19 13.76
CA ARG A 62 0.94 6.17 14.68
C ARG A 62 -0.06 5.59 15.69
N THR A 63 -0.60 4.41 15.42
CA THR A 63 -1.59 3.77 16.28
C THR A 63 -1.02 2.51 16.94
N HIS A 64 -1.06 1.38 16.23
CA HIS A 64 -0.70 0.08 16.79
C HIS A 64 0.74 -0.01 17.27
N VAL A 65 1.69 0.48 16.46
CA VAL A 65 3.12 0.39 16.81
C VAL A 65 3.41 1.25 18.04
N THR A 66 2.84 2.45 18.09
CA THR A 66 3.00 3.34 19.26
C THR A 66 2.52 2.65 20.53
N ASP A 67 1.33 2.03 20.47
CA ASP A 67 0.76 1.32 21.61
C ASP A 67 1.59 0.10 22.02
N MET A 68 2.03 -0.67 21.03
CA MET A 68 2.84 -1.88 21.27
C MET A 68 4.19 -1.53 21.89
N PHE A 69 4.81 -0.43 21.47
CA PHE A 69 6.07 0.03 22.07
C PHE A 69 5.86 0.56 23.48
N ALA A 70 4.75 1.24 23.73
CA ALA A 70 4.41 1.71 25.09
C ALA A 70 4.20 0.54 26.04
N GLU A 71 3.58 -0.54 25.58
CA GLU A 71 3.40 -1.75 26.36
C GLU A 71 4.74 -2.45 26.63
N GLY A 72 5.65 -2.45 25.66
CA GLY A 72 6.98 -3.04 25.78
C GLY A 72 6.98 -4.56 25.66
N GLY A 73 8.10 -5.17 26.08
CA GLY A 73 8.24 -6.62 26.11
C GLY A 73 7.90 -7.31 24.80
N ASP A 74 7.07 -8.35 24.88
CA ASP A 74 6.68 -9.16 23.72
C ASP A 74 5.94 -8.34 22.66
N GLN A 75 5.17 -7.33 23.08
CA GLN A 75 4.43 -6.50 22.14
C GLN A 75 5.37 -5.64 21.30
N ARG A 76 6.42 -5.10 21.90
CA ARG A 76 7.44 -4.35 21.17
C ARG A 76 8.14 -5.24 20.16
N GLU A 77 8.51 -6.45 20.58
CA GLU A 77 9.18 -7.40 19.69
C GLU A 77 8.28 -7.83 18.53
N LEU A 78 7.01 -8.02 18.79
CA LEU A 78 6.04 -8.33 17.74
C LEU A 78 5.95 -7.19 16.73
N ALA A 79 5.90 -5.95 17.20
CA ALA A 79 5.84 -4.78 16.31
C ALA A 79 7.06 -4.72 15.39
N VAL A 80 8.26 -4.96 15.94
CA VAL A 80 9.50 -4.97 15.16
C VAL A 80 9.45 -6.07 14.11
N THR A 81 9.07 -7.29 14.51
CA THR A 81 9.01 -8.45 13.61
C THR A 81 8.04 -8.20 12.46
N GLU A 82 6.88 -7.64 12.76
CA GLU A 82 5.88 -7.35 11.73
C GLU A 82 6.36 -6.32 10.73
N LEU A 83 7.03 -5.26 11.18
CA LEU A 83 7.56 -4.22 10.30
C LEU A 83 8.66 -4.77 9.40
N LEU A 84 9.54 -5.61 9.95
CA LEU A 84 10.58 -6.26 9.16
C LEU A 84 9.97 -7.16 8.09
N ARG A 85 8.91 -7.89 8.45
CA ARG A 85 8.21 -8.76 7.49
C ARG A 85 7.60 -7.95 6.35
N VAL A 86 6.95 -6.83 6.67
CA VAL A 86 6.37 -5.95 5.65
C VAL A 86 7.46 -5.42 4.72
N PHE A 87 8.60 -5.02 5.27
CA PHE A 87 9.73 -4.55 4.48
C PHE A 87 10.25 -5.63 3.54
N GLU A 88 10.40 -6.85 4.04
CA GLU A 88 10.85 -7.98 3.23
C GLU A 88 9.88 -8.29 2.09
N LEU A 89 8.56 -8.26 2.38
CA LEU A 89 7.55 -8.49 1.36
C LEU A 89 7.62 -7.43 0.25
N GLY A 90 7.87 -6.18 0.62
CA GLY A 90 7.97 -5.09 -0.34
C GLY A 90 9.20 -5.21 -1.25
N ASN A 91 10.24 -5.92 -0.81
CA ASN A 91 11.47 -6.07 -1.57
C ASN A 91 11.57 -7.39 -2.33
N ARG A 92 10.57 -8.26 -2.24
CA ARG A 92 10.62 -9.58 -2.87
C ARG A 92 10.77 -9.57 -4.38
N GLY A 93 10.25 -8.54 -5.03
CA GLY A 93 10.35 -8.41 -6.47
C GLY A 93 11.69 -7.89 -6.97
N GLU A 94 12.56 -7.48 -6.08
CA GLU A 94 13.85 -6.90 -6.41
C GLU A 94 14.91 -7.98 -6.49
N LYS A 95 15.52 -8.11 -7.63
CA LYS A 95 16.57 -9.09 -7.87
C LYS A 95 17.77 -8.41 -8.50
#